data_e0f73a7954e0494af78fce7138d0d10b
#
_entry.id   e0f73a7954e0494af78fce7138d0d10b
#
_cell.length_a   1.000
_cell.length_b   1.000
_cell.length_c   1.000
_cell.angle_alpha   90.00
_cell.angle_beta   90.00
_cell.angle_gamma   90.00
#
_symmetry.space_group_name_H-M   'P 1'
#
loop_
_entity.id
_entity.type
_entity.pdbx_description
1 polymer ?
#
loop_
_entity_poly.entity_id
_entity_poly.type
_entity_poly.pdbx_seq_one_letter_code
_entity_poly.pdbx_strand_id
1 'polypeptide(L)'
;MHAAILQPDDFEISDYQNKPAGKLGFFVEKVYENRKSGMKIVDSIEKASIDANYYAGKLTKKILRNAMKLGLDYYLRLSNGEFNPENGKEKFVLSKKLYDSAHACINSINRNGAIQRILSQNLFEPKEFYNEIALFSDIEVVFPDGVSTIIRFKGKLDSVVWDPEKKILYLNDIKTTSKGLSYFMGYIYNDVPYDGVFEHRSYYTQLYIYSVLLQMYFQKILGIDDYTLYTNIFAVETTGEYRSESFRINNSYIELGKKEFKELMVRLAWHTIYGFDKDFPE
;
A
#
# COMPACT_ATOMS: atom_id res chain seq x y z
N MET A 1 0.10 -4.58 7.59
CA MET A 1 -0.84 -5.62 7.14
C MET A 1 -0.36 -6.31 5.85
N HIS A 2 -0.10 -5.63 4.72
CA HIS A 2 0.42 -6.25 3.49
C HIS A 2 1.63 -7.14 3.79
N ALA A 3 2.67 -6.59 4.39
CA ALA A 3 3.87 -7.32 4.75
C ALA A 3 3.60 -8.56 5.62
N ALA A 4 2.72 -8.44 6.62
CA ALA A 4 2.38 -9.58 7.49
C ALA A 4 1.58 -10.68 6.78
N ILE A 5 0.93 -10.38 5.64
CA ILE A 5 0.22 -11.37 4.82
C ILE A 5 1.16 -11.99 3.78
N LEU A 6 1.97 -11.15 3.12
CA LEU A 6 2.75 -11.53 1.95
C LEU A 6 4.19 -11.94 2.28
N GLN A 7 4.73 -11.47 3.40
CA GLN A 7 6.09 -11.70 3.86
C GLN A 7 6.12 -11.98 5.37
N PRO A 8 5.40 -13.03 5.85
CA PRO A 8 5.27 -13.30 7.29
C PRO A 8 6.61 -13.64 7.96
N ASP A 9 7.58 -14.08 7.18
CA ASP A 9 8.91 -14.41 7.69
C ASP A 9 9.80 -13.17 7.91
N ASP A 10 9.52 -12.06 7.21
CA ASP A 10 10.31 -10.83 7.28
C ASP A 10 9.77 -9.84 8.32
N PHE A 11 8.51 -10.01 8.75
CA PHE A 11 7.82 -9.06 9.62
C PHE A 11 7.24 -9.73 10.85
N GLU A 12 7.43 -9.08 11.98
CA GLU A 12 6.77 -9.42 13.23
C GLU A 12 5.87 -8.27 13.65
N ILE A 13 4.57 -8.56 13.81
CA ILE A 13 3.69 -7.63 14.51
C ILE A 13 3.99 -7.82 15.99
N SER A 14 4.80 -6.93 16.56
CA SER A 14 5.07 -6.97 18.00
C SER A 14 3.77 -6.77 18.76
N ASP A 15 3.66 -7.41 19.92
CA ASP A 15 2.58 -7.18 20.86
C ASP A 15 2.36 -5.68 21.05
N TYR A 16 1.07 -5.28 21.17
CA TYR A 16 0.74 -3.89 21.49
C TYR A 16 1.40 -3.53 22.82
N GLN A 17 2.44 -2.80 22.77
CA GLN A 17 3.22 -2.51 23.96
C GLN A 17 2.96 -1.09 24.45
N ASN A 18 1.73 -0.80 24.82
CA ASN A 18 1.34 0.49 25.41
C ASN A 18 1.73 1.72 24.57
N LYS A 19 1.85 1.56 23.23
CA LYS A 19 1.99 2.72 22.36
C LYS A 19 0.75 3.60 22.52
N PRO A 20 0.89 4.87 22.90
CA PRO A 20 -0.23 5.79 22.95
C PRO A 20 -0.93 5.88 21.60
N ALA A 21 -2.27 5.87 21.60
CA ALA A 21 -3.04 5.91 20.38
C ALA A 21 -2.91 7.25 19.63
N GLY A 22 -3.00 7.21 18.29
CA GLY A 22 -3.08 8.38 17.42
C GLY A 22 -1.84 9.28 17.47
N LYS A 23 -2.05 10.59 17.40
CA LYS A 23 -0.98 11.60 17.32
C LYS A 23 -0.03 11.61 18.54
N LEU A 24 -0.48 11.15 19.71
CA LEU A 24 0.37 11.11 20.89
C LEU A 24 1.49 10.09 20.72
N GLY A 25 1.20 8.89 20.23
CA GLY A 25 2.25 7.89 19.98
C GLY A 25 3.27 8.37 18.96
N PHE A 26 2.81 8.96 17.86
CA PHE A 26 3.68 9.51 16.84
C PHE A 26 4.52 10.70 17.35
N PHE A 27 3.94 11.57 18.16
CA PHE A 27 4.67 12.65 18.82
C PHE A 27 5.82 12.13 19.70
N VAL A 28 5.56 11.11 20.52
CA VAL A 28 6.57 10.50 21.39
C VAL A 28 7.71 9.87 20.59
N GLU A 29 7.37 9.17 19.50
CA GLU A 29 8.39 8.61 18.58
C GLU A 29 9.27 9.71 17.98
N LYS A 30 8.68 10.81 17.52
CA LYS A 30 9.44 11.95 16.99
C LYS A 30 10.33 12.61 18.05
N VAL A 31 9.88 12.69 19.30
CA VAL A 31 10.74 13.15 20.40
C VAL A 31 11.95 12.22 20.58
N TYR A 32 11.72 10.91 20.57
CA TYR A 32 12.78 9.91 20.68
C TYR A 32 13.78 10.02 19.50
N GLU A 33 13.32 10.06 18.24
CA GLU A 33 14.16 10.21 17.06
C GLU A 33 15.03 11.48 17.12
N ASN A 34 14.42 12.63 17.48
CA ASN A 34 15.12 13.88 17.63
C ASN A 34 16.18 13.83 18.74
N ARG A 35 15.88 13.15 19.85
CA ARG A 35 16.85 12.91 20.94
C ARG A 35 18.00 12.02 20.49
N LYS A 36 17.73 10.96 19.76
CA LYS A 36 18.73 10.05 19.21
C LYS A 36 19.68 10.76 18.24
N SER A 37 19.20 11.79 17.52
CA SER A 37 20.04 12.66 16.66
C SER A 37 20.85 13.71 17.43
N GLY A 38 20.83 13.71 18.78
CA GLY A 38 21.62 14.63 19.63
C GLY A 38 20.92 15.93 20.01
N MET A 39 19.67 16.14 19.62
CA MET A 39 18.94 17.38 19.95
C MET A 39 18.61 17.46 21.44
N LYS A 40 18.62 18.66 22.04
CA LYS A 40 18.21 18.85 23.44
C LYS A 40 16.72 18.51 23.63
N ILE A 41 16.34 18.04 24.82
CA ILE A 41 14.98 17.55 25.09
C ILE A 41 13.88 18.60 24.81
N VAL A 42 14.13 19.86 25.15
CA VAL A 42 13.15 20.94 24.91
C VAL A 42 12.93 21.14 23.41
N ASP A 43 14.01 21.23 22.65
CA ASP A 43 13.98 21.44 21.19
C ASP A 43 13.39 20.21 20.48
N SER A 44 13.68 19.01 21.00
CA SER A 44 13.11 17.74 20.50
C SER A 44 11.59 17.71 20.66
N ILE A 45 11.07 18.16 21.79
CA ILE A 45 9.63 18.21 22.07
C ILE A 45 8.96 19.25 21.17
N GLU A 46 9.53 20.44 21.02
CA GLU A 46 8.98 21.50 20.18
C GLU A 46 8.94 21.06 18.70
N LYS A 47 10.05 20.54 18.19
CA LYS A 47 10.11 20.01 16.81
C LYS A 47 9.15 18.85 16.61
N ALA A 48 9.12 17.86 17.48
CA ALA A 48 8.22 16.71 17.38
C ALA A 48 6.74 17.11 17.36
N SER A 49 6.38 18.20 18.05
CA SER A 49 4.99 18.69 18.05
C SER A 49 4.56 19.23 16.68
N ILE A 50 5.50 19.78 15.92
CA ILE A 50 5.29 20.26 14.54
C ILE A 50 5.25 19.05 13.60
N ASP A 51 6.25 18.18 13.64
CA ASP A 51 6.42 17.03 12.78
C ASP A 51 5.24 16.04 12.91
N ALA A 52 4.71 15.86 14.13
CA ALA A 52 3.57 15.01 14.41
C ALA A 52 2.21 15.69 14.18
N ASN A 53 2.18 16.98 13.83
CA ASN A 53 0.96 17.78 13.82
C ASN A 53 0.09 17.47 15.05
N TYR A 54 0.74 17.44 16.23
CA TYR A 54 0.17 16.89 17.45
C TYR A 54 -1.03 17.68 17.96
N TYR A 55 -1.07 18.98 17.70
CA TYR A 55 -2.11 19.86 18.17
C TYR A 55 -2.45 20.93 17.13
N ALA A 56 -3.71 21.04 16.77
CA ALA A 56 -4.18 21.99 15.76
C ALA A 56 -4.43 23.41 16.30
N GLY A 57 -4.32 23.61 17.62
CA GLY A 57 -4.53 24.89 18.30
C GLY A 57 -3.23 25.53 18.78
N LYS A 58 -3.37 26.57 19.64
CA LYS A 58 -2.20 27.25 20.23
C LYS A 58 -1.47 26.32 21.20
N LEU A 59 -0.30 25.83 20.78
CA LEU A 59 0.58 25.00 21.60
C LEU A 59 1.14 25.82 22.78
N THR A 60 1.00 25.28 23.97
CA THR A 60 1.63 25.84 25.16
C THR A 60 2.61 24.84 25.75
N LYS A 61 3.65 25.34 26.44
CA LYS A 61 4.61 24.48 27.17
C LYS A 61 3.91 23.52 28.14
N LYS A 62 2.76 23.92 28.71
CA LYS A 62 1.96 23.07 29.58
C LYS A 62 1.35 21.88 28.84
N ILE A 63 0.81 22.08 27.63
CA ILE A 63 0.23 21.01 26.78
C ILE A 63 1.31 20.00 26.42
N LEU A 64 2.49 20.47 25.97
CA LEU A 64 3.59 19.59 25.58
C LEU A 64 4.14 18.78 26.76
N ARG A 65 4.26 19.39 27.95
CA ARG A 65 4.66 18.68 29.18
C ARG A 65 3.65 17.59 29.56
N ASN A 66 2.36 17.87 29.45
CA ASN A 66 1.32 16.88 29.73
C ASN A 66 1.35 15.73 28.70
N ALA A 67 1.55 16.02 27.42
CA ALA A 67 1.71 15.02 26.39
C ALA A 67 2.90 14.08 26.67
N MET A 68 4.06 14.66 27.00
CA MET A 68 5.22 13.86 27.39
C MET A 68 5.01 13.04 28.65
N LYS A 69 4.29 13.59 29.66
CA LYS A 69 3.93 12.81 30.85
C LYS A 69 3.06 11.60 30.54
N LEU A 70 2.08 11.76 29.65
CA LEU A 70 1.21 10.68 29.21
C LEU A 70 1.93 9.63 28.35
N GLY A 71 2.95 10.04 27.61
CA GLY A 71 3.74 9.17 26.76
C GLY A 71 5.06 8.70 27.38
N LEU A 72 5.35 9.02 28.65
CA LEU A 72 6.67 8.81 29.26
C LEU A 72 7.05 7.31 29.30
N ASP A 73 6.12 6.46 29.68
CA ASP A 73 6.39 5.01 29.74
C ASP A 73 6.82 4.49 28.37
N TYR A 74 6.09 4.83 27.33
CA TYR A 74 6.41 4.45 25.95
C TYR A 74 7.77 5.03 25.49
N TYR A 75 8.07 6.31 25.84
CA TYR A 75 9.34 6.93 25.54
C TYR A 75 10.52 6.20 26.21
N LEU A 76 10.38 5.80 27.47
CA LEU A 76 11.42 5.08 28.20
C LEU A 76 11.69 3.71 27.57
N ARG A 77 10.65 3.01 27.14
CA ARG A 77 10.76 1.72 26.46
C ARG A 77 11.45 1.82 25.10
N LEU A 78 11.13 2.86 24.31
CA LEU A 78 11.89 3.20 23.10
C LEU A 78 13.35 3.45 23.40
N SER A 79 13.63 4.22 24.46
CA SER A 79 15.01 4.57 24.86
C SER A 79 15.80 3.36 25.37
N ASN A 80 15.14 2.37 25.96
CA ASN A 80 15.74 1.12 26.42
C ASN A 80 15.95 0.10 25.27
N GLY A 81 15.50 0.43 24.05
CA GLY A 81 15.66 -0.45 22.90
C GLY A 81 14.73 -1.66 22.88
N GLU A 82 13.65 -1.65 23.67
CA GLU A 82 12.70 -2.77 23.75
C GLU A 82 12.02 -3.12 22.40
N PHE A 83 12.02 -2.16 21.48
CA PHE A 83 11.43 -2.32 20.14
C PHE A 83 12.47 -2.44 19.03
N ASN A 84 13.72 -2.66 19.36
CA ASN A 84 14.74 -2.91 18.37
C ASN A 84 14.47 -4.25 17.67
N PRO A 85 14.75 -4.35 16.36
CA PRO A 85 14.60 -5.60 15.64
C PRO A 85 15.41 -6.72 16.30
N GLU A 86 14.77 -7.86 16.52
CA GLU A 86 15.45 -9.09 16.91
C GLU A 86 15.48 -10.02 15.70
N ASN A 87 16.57 -10.74 15.51
CA ASN A 87 16.73 -11.71 14.42
C ASN A 87 16.56 -11.14 12.99
N GLY A 88 16.85 -9.86 12.79
CA GLY A 88 16.76 -9.21 11.49
C GLY A 88 15.33 -8.90 11.01
N LYS A 89 14.31 -9.20 11.80
CA LYS A 89 12.90 -8.87 11.47
C LYS A 89 12.57 -7.44 11.84
N GLU A 90 11.87 -6.74 10.95
CA GLU A 90 11.36 -5.40 11.24
C GLU A 90 10.19 -5.46 12.23
N LYS A 91 10.31 -4.76 13.37
CA LYS A 91 9.26 -4.71 14.40
C LYS A 91 8.39 -3.47 14.24
N PHE A 92 7.09 -3.68 14.07
CA PHE A 92 6.09 -2.63 14.08
C PHE A 92 5.40 -2.55 15.44
N VAL A 93 5.56 -1.41 16.12
CA VAL A 93 4.88 -1.15 17.38
C VAL A 93 3.52 -0.52 17.10
N LEU A 94 2.44 -1.21 17.42
CA LEU A 94 1.08 -0.79 17.18
C LEU A 94 0.36 -0.43 18.49
N SER A 95 -0.62 0.49 18.40
CA SER A 95 -1.59 0.62 19.48
C SER A 95 -2.47 -0.62 19.53
N LYS A 96 -3.03 -0.98 20.70
CA LYS A 96 -3.89 -2.17 20.84
C LYS A 96 -5.00 -2.22 19.78
N LYS A 97 -5.67 -1.10 19.54
CA LYS A 97 -6.75 -1.02 18.53
C LYS A 97 -6.24 -1.37 17.13
N LEU A 98 -5.06 -0.84 16.73
CA LEU A 98 -4.47 -1.12 15.43
C LEU A 98 -3.98 -2.56 15.33
N TYR A 99 -3.40 -3.08 16.41
CA TYR A 99 -2.99 -4.48 16.51
C TYR A 99 -4.18 -5.42 16.32
N ASP A 100 -5.26 -5.22 17.11
CA ASP A 100 -6.47 -6.04 17.02
C ASP A 100 -7.09 -5.97 15.62
N SER A 101 -7.16 -4.77 15.01
CA SER A 101 -7.67 -4.58 13.65
C SER A 101 -6.79 -5.27 12.60
N ALA A 102 -5.46 -5.14 12.70
CA ALA A 102 -4.54 -5.77 11.76
C ALA A 102 -4.66 -7.30 11.80
N HIS A 103 -4.71 -7.88 13.00
CA HIS A 103 -4.91 -9.32 13.17
C HIS A 103 -6.27 -9.79 12.67
N ALA A 104 -7.35 -9.02 12.90
CA ALA A 104 -8.66 -9.34 12.38
C ALA A 104 -8.67 -9.36 10.84
N CYS A 105 -8.03 -8.37 10.20
CA CYS A 105 -7.89 -8.34 8.74
C CYS A 105 -7.06 -9.51 8.19
N ILE A 106 -5.92 -9.82 8.81
CA ILE A 106 -5.06 -10.94 8.42
C ILE A 106 -5.83 -12.26 8.54
N ASN A 107 -6.50 -12.48 9.67
CA ASN A 107 -7.30 -13.67 9.92
C ASN A 107 -8.44 -13.82 8.90
N SER A 108 -9.07 -12.71 8.52
CA SER A 108 -10.13 -12.71 7.50
C SER A 108 -9.60 -13.16 6.14
N ILE A 109 -8.47 -12.62 5.69
CA ILE A 109 -7.82 -13.03 4.42
C ILE A 109 -7.39 -14.51 4.49
N ASN A 110 -6.81 -14.95 5.59
CA ASN A 110 -6.36 -16.33 5.75
C ASN A 110 -7.51 -17.34 5.80
N ARG A 111 -8.71 -16.94 6.22
CA ARG A 111 -9.92 -17.78 6.23
C ARG A 111 -10.69 -17.73 4.92
N ASN A 112 -10.40 -16.79 4.03
CA ASN A 112 -11.11 -16.65 2.77
C ASN A 112 -10.62 -17.70 1.76
N GLY A 113 -11.43 -18.73 1.52
CA GLY A 113 -11.06 -19.84 0.64
C GLY A 113 -10.82 -19.44 -0.81
N ALA A 114 -11.40 -18.35 -1.31
CA ALA A 114 -11.15 -17.85 -2.66
C ALA A 114 -9.76 -17.23 -2.77
N ILE A 115 -9.37 -16.44 -1.76
CA ILE A 115 -8.04 -15.83 -1.67
C ILE A 115 -6.98 -16.92 -1.45
N GLN A 116 -7.22 -17.86 -0.53
CA GLN A 116 -6.26 -18.91 -0.20
C GLN A 116 -6.00 -19.86 -1.37
N ARG A 117 -6.98 -20.15 -2.23
CA ARG A 117 -6.75 -20.94 -3.46
C ARG A 117 -5.70 -20.32 -4.38
N ILE A 118 -5.54 -19.00 -4.35
CA ILE A 118 -4.53 -18.29 -5.13
C ILE A 118 -3.21 -18.22 -4.36
N LEU A 119 -3.25 -17.83 -3.09
CA LEU A 119 -2.06 -17.55 -2.28
C LEU A 119 -1.42 -18.78 -1.61
N SER A 120 -2.10 -19.93 -1.54
CA SER A 120 -1.53 -21.11 -0.91
C SER A 120 -0.66 -21.93 -1.87
N GLN A 121 0.49 -22.36 -1.37
CA GLN A 121 1.27 -23.40 -2.03
C GLN A 121 0.58 -24.76 -1.90
N ASN A 122 0.58 -25.50 -2.99
CA ASN A 122 0.20 -26.90 -3.00
C ASN A 122 1.43 -27.72 -3.40
N LEU A 123 1.75 -28.76 -2.62
CA LEU A 123 2.89 -29.64 -2.91
C LEU A 123 2.76 -30.37 -4.25
N PHE A 124 1.54 -30.56 -4.76
CA PHE A 124 1.24 -31.24 -6.01
C PHE A 124 1.08 -30.29 -7.21
N GLU A 125 0.96 -28.98 -6.97
CA GLU A 125 0.85 -27.96 -8.01
C GLU A 125 1.81 -26.82 -7.62
N PRO A 126 3.10 -26.91 -7.95
CA PRO A 126 4.08 -25.91 -7.56
C PRO A 126 3.81 -24.59 -8.24
N LYS A 127 3.54 -23.57 -7.45
CA LYS A 127 3.39 -22.19 -7.91
C LYS A 127 4.62 -21.39 -7.49
N GLU A 128 4.92 -20.37 -8.27
CA GLU A 128 5.96 -19.39 -7.93
C GLU A 128 5.31 -18.12 -7.39
N PHE A 129 5.84 -17.62 -6.29
CA PHE A 129 5.32 -16.46 -5.57
C PHE A 129 6.32 -15.32 -5.62
N TYR A 130 5.87 -14.16 -6.08
CA TYR A 130 6.63 -12.92 -6.07
C TYR A 130 5.85 -11.89 -5.26
N ASN A 131 6.25 -11.71 -4.00
CA ASN A 131 5.58 -10.78 -3.10
C ASN A 131 6.36 -9.47 -3.00
N GLU A 132 5.64 -8.35 -2.96
CA GLU A 132 6.24 -7.02 -2.82
C GLU A 132 7.31 -6.73 -3.90
N ILE A 133 7.12 -7.28 -5.11
CA ILE A 133 8.10 -7.17 -6.20
C ILE A 133 8.13 -5.75 -6.78
N ALA A 134 9.32 -5.14 -6.80
CA ALA A 134 9.55 -3.85 -7.42
C ALA A 134 9.95 -4.02 -8.89
N LEU A 135 9.14 -3.49 -9.79
CA LEU A 135 9.38 -3.54 -11.24
C LEU A 135 9.59 -2.14 -11.81
N PHE A 136 10.42 -2.07 -12.83
CA PHE A 136 10.78 -0.83 -13.52
C PHE A 136 10.65 -1.03 -15.03
N SER A 137 10.21 0.00 -15.73
CA SER A 137 10.20 0.02 -17.19
C SER A 137 10.32 1.43 -17.73
N ASP A 138 10.96 1.55 -18.87
CA ASP A 138 11.03 2.77 -19.64
C ASP A 138 10.04 2.65 -20.81
N ILE A 139 9.20 3.68 -20.99
CA ILE A 139 8.22 3.76 -22.07
C ILE A 139 8.53 5.01 -22.89
N GLU A 140 8.79 4.82 -24.17
CA GLU A 140 8.92 5.93 -25.11
C GLU A 140 7.54 6.45 -25.50
N VAL A 141 7.35 7.76 -25.40
CA VAL A 141 6.17 8.46 -25.88
C VAL A 141 6.58 9.30 -27.07
N VAL A 142 6.01 9.02 -28.22
CA VAL A 142 6.28 9.72 -29.49
C VAL A 142 5.06 10.58 -29.83
N PHE A 143 5.30 11.88 -30.07
CA PHE A 143 4.26 12.83 -30.50
C PHE A 143 4.13 12.80 -32.04
N PRO A 144 2.98 13.31 -32.58
CA PRO A 144 2.73 13.32 -34.03
C PRO A 144 3.75 14.11 -34.85
N ASP A 145 4.44 15.07 -34.25
CA ASP A 145 5.51 15.86 -34.86
C ASP A 145 6.88 15.15 -34.86
N GLY A 146 6.94 13.94 -34.33
CA GLY A 146 8.14 13.12 -34.23
C GLY A 146 9.02 13.41 -33.01
N VAL A 147 8.64 14.35 -32.17
CA VAL A 147 9.33 14.57 -30.89
C VAL A 147 8.99 13.42 -29.95
N SER A 148 9.97 12.90 -29.24
CA SER A 148 9.75 11.83 -28.29
C SER A 148 10.49 12.07 -26.96
N THR A 149 10.02 11.39 -25.93
CA THR A 149 10.68 11.34 -24.62
C THR A 149 10.47 9.99 -23.97
N ILE A 150 11.41 9.62 -23.10
CA ILE A 150 11.32 8.37 -22.32
C ILE A 150 10.80 8.70 -20.93
N ILE A 151 9.70 8.06 -20.57
CA ILE A 151 9.12 8.13 -19.22
C ILE A 151 9.46 6.83 -18.47
N ARG A 152 10.16 6.98 -17.35
CA ARG A 152 10.52 5.85 -16.50
C ARG A 152 9.45 5.59 -15.48
N PHE A 153 8.93 4.36 -15.48
CA PHE A 153 7.96 3.88 -14.51
C PHE A 153 8.58 2.95 -13.49
N LYS A 154 7.99 2.98 -12.31
CA LYS A 154 8.21 1.97 -11.30
C LYS A 154 6.88 1.60 -10.65
N GLY A 155 6.72 0.33 -10.29
CA GLY A 155 5.61 -0.16 -9.50
C GLY A 155 6.12 -1.18 -8.50
N LYS A 156 5.49 -1.22 -7.33
CA LYS A 156 5.69 -2.29 -6.35
C LYS A 156 4.38 -3.06 -6.27
N LEU A 157 4.41 -4.29 -6.77
CA LEU A 157 3.24 -5.15 -6.86
C LEU A 157 3.13 -5.95 -5.56
N ASP A 158 1.95 -5.97 -4.95
CA ASP A 158 1.73 -6.63 -3.66
C ASP A 158 2.00 -8.14 -3.76
N SER A 159 1.34 -8.81 -4.71
CA SER A 159 1.49 -10.25 -4.90
C SER A 159 1.32 -10.65 -6.35
N VAL A 160 2.27 -11.44 -6.85
CA VAL A 160 2.18 -12.09 -8.14
C VAL A 160 2.34 -13.60 -7.93
N VAL A 161 1.45 -14.38 -8.52
CA VAL A 161 1.51 -15.83 -8.46
C VAL A 161 1.54 -16.39 -9.86
N TRP A 162 2.57 -17.13 -10.18
CA TRP A 162 2.71 -17.85 -11.44
C TRP A 162 2.38 -19.34 -11.24
N ASP A 163 1.40 -19.84 -11.99
CA ASP A 163 1.03 -21.24 -12.05
C ASP A 163 1.52 -21.80 -13.41
N PRO A 164 2.71 -22.43 -13.46
CA PRO A 164 3.30 -22.88 -14.72
C PRO A 164 2.53 -24.04 -15.36
N GLU A 165 1.87 -24.88 -14.58
CA GLU A 165 1.11 -26.00 -15.12
C GLU A 165 -0.14 -25.54 -15.85
N LYS A 166 -0.83 -24.54 -15.29
CA LYS A 166 -2.05 -23.97 -15.88
C LYS A 166 -1.77 -22.82 -16.84
N LYS A 167 -0.51 -22.36 -16.90
CA LYS A 167 -0.10 -21.15 -17.63
C LYS A 167 -0.94 -19.93 -17.23
N ILE A 168 -1.12 -19.76 -15.92
CA ILE A 168 -1.90 -18.66 -15.36
C ILE A 168 -0.99 -17.77 -14.53
N LEU A 169 -1.02 -16.48 -14.83
CA LEU A 169 -0.35 -15.45 -14.07
C LEU A 169 -1.41 -14.64 -13.31
N TYR A 170 -1.31 -14.62 -11.98
CA TYR A 170 -2.20 -13.83 -11.13
C TYR A 170 -1.47 -12.58 -10.67
N LEU A 171 -2.01 -11.43 -10.99
CA LEU A 171 -1.67 -10.13 -10.40
C LEU A 171 -2.68 -9.84 -9.31
N ASN A 172 -2.24 -9.81 -8.06
CA ASN A 172 -3.10 -9.59 -6.90
C ASN A 172 -2.67 -8.32 -6.16
N ASP A 173 -3.65 -7.50 -5.82
CA ASP A 173 -3.45 -6.24 -5.11
C ASP A 173 -4.34 -6.24 -3.85
N ILE A 174 -3.76 -5.93 -2.69
CA ILE A 174 -4.46 -5.97 -1.41
C ILE A 174 -4.94 -4.58 -1.08
N LYS A 175 -6.24 -4.41 -0.91
CA LYS A 175 -6.85 -3.13 -0.55
C LYS A 175 -7.60 -3.21 0.77
N THR A 176 -7.40 -2.19 1.60
CA THR A 176 -8.19 -2.01 2.82
C THR A 176 -9.27 -0.97 2.61
N THR A 177 -10.43 -1.20 3.18
CA THR A 177 -11.55 -0.26 3.14
C THR A 177 -12.17 -0.07 4.52
N SER A 178 -12.49 1.18 4.88
CA SER A 178 -13.31 1.48 6.06
C SER A 178 -14.81 1.47 5.75
N LYS A 179 -15.18 1.39 4.46
CA LYS A 179 -16.56 1.18 4.01
C LYS A 179 -16.80 -0.31 3.83
N GLY A 180 -18.05 -0.74 3.92
CA GLY A 180 -18.41 -2.13 3.67
C GLY A 180 -18.02 -2.60 2.27
N LEU A 181 -17.71 -3.89 2.12
CA LEU A 181 -17.33 -4.49 0.83
C LEU A 181 -18.41 -4.34 -0.24
N SER A 182 -19.69 -4.25 0.14
CA SER A 182 -20.80 -3.94 -0.77
C SER A 182 -20.66 -2.60 -1.50
N TYR A 183 -19.87 -1.66 -0.95
CA TYR A 183 -19.60 -0.37 -1.56
C TYR A 183 -18.25 -0.31 -2.28
N PHE A 184 -17.51 -1.44 -2.31
CA PHE A 184 -16.16 -1.43 -2.86
C PHE A 184 -16.14 -1.33 -4.38
N MET A 185 -16.95 -2.17 -5.07
CA MET A 185 -17.02 -2.23 -6.54
C MET A 185 -18.18 -1.41 -7.16
N GLY A 186 -18.77 -0.50 -6.39
CA GLY A 186 -19.97 0.22 -6.80
C GLY A 186 -21.26 -0.43 -6.27
N TYR A 187 -22.33 0.32 -6.26
CA TYR A 187 -23.62 -0.11 -5.73
C TYR A 187 -24.78 0.63 -6.40
N ILE A 188 -25.97 0.07 -6.28
CA ILE A 188 -27.22 0.70 -6.75
C ILE A 188 -28.03 1.14 -5.53
N TYR A 189 -28.48 2.39 -5.54
CA TYR A 189 -29.37 2.93 -4.52
C TYR A 189 -30.53 3.67 -5.20
N ASN A 190 -31.78 3.30 -4.92
CA ASN A 190 -32.98 3.83 -5.55
C ASN A 190 -32.88 3.83 -7.11
N ASP A 191 -32.47 2.71 -7.68
CA ASP A 191 -32.26 2.50 -9.13
C ASP A 191 -31.20 3.44 -9.76
N VAL A 192 -30.42 4.13 -8.96
CA VAL A 192 -29.31 4.97 -9.43
C VAL A 192 -27.98 4.25 -9.15
N PRO A 193 -27.12 4.05 -10.17
CA PRO A 193 -25.79 3.50 -9.97
C PRO A 193 -24.87 4.54 -9.33
N TYR A 194 -24.06 4.10 -8.37
CA TYR A 194 -23.02 4.89 -7.70
C TYR A 194 -21.68 4.18 -7.83
N ASP A 195 -20.66 4.96 -8.11
CA ASP A 195 -19.28 4.47 -8.14
C ASP A 195 -18.85 4.00 -6.75
N GLY A 196 -18.12 2.91 -6.73
CA GLY A 196 -17.53 2.39 -5.51
C GLY A 196 -16.18 3.02 -5.16
N VAL A 197 -15.56 2.47 -4.13
CA VAL A 197 -14.19 2.85 -3.75
C VAL A 197 -13.21 2.56 -4.88
N PHE A 198 -13.45 1.49 -5.64
CA PHE A 198 -12.63 1.05 -6.75
C PHE A 198 -12.54 2.11 -7.86
N GLU A 199 -13.69 2.64 -8.30
CA GLU A 199 -13.78 3.69 -9.33
C GLU A 199 -13.26 5.03 -8.80
N HIS A 200 -13.72 5.46 -7.63
CA HIS A 200 -13.28 6.73 -7.02
C HIS A 200 -11.78 6.84 -6.80
N ARG A 201 -11.08 5.71 -6.68
CA ARG A 201 -9.63 5.67 -6.48
C ARG A 201 -8.87 5.35 -7.76
N SER A 202 -9.57 5.19 -8.89
CA SER A 202 -8.97 4.79 -10.18
C SER A 202 -8.05 3.57 -10.05
N TYR A 203 -8.44 2.58 -9.23
CA TYR A 203 -7.61 1.39 -9.03
C TYR A 203 -7.40 0.60 -10.32
N TYR A 204 -8.32 0.70 -11.27
CA TYR A 204 -8.18 0.11 -12.60
C TYR A 204 -6.98 0.67 -13.38
N THR A 205 -6.64 1.96 -13.21
CA THR A 205 -5.44 2.56 -13.82
C THR A 205 -4.17 2.00 -13.17
N GLN A 206 -4.14 1.88 -11.84
CA GLN A 206 -3.04 1.24 -11.12
C GLN A 206 -2.84 -0.20 -11.58
N LEU A 207 -3.91 -0.97 -11.67
CA LEU A 207 -3.84 -2.38 -12.09
C LEU A 207 -3.40 -2.53 -13.54
N TYR A 208 -3.81 -1.63 -14.43
CA TYR A 208 -3.31 -1.61 -15.80
C TYR A 208 -1.79 -1.35 -15.83
N ILE A 209 -1.30 -0.35 -15.11
CA ILE A 209 0.14 -0.06 -15.01
C ILE A 209 0.90 -1.28 -14.48
N TYR A 210 0.39 -1.92 -13.44
CA TYR A 210 1.00 -3.11 -12.87
C TYR A 210 1.00 -4.29 -13.85
N SER A 211 -0.08 -4.46 -14.63
CA SER A 211 -0.15 -5.50 -15.65
C SER A 211 0.89 -5.29 -16.76
N VAL A 212 1.11 -4.04 -17.20
CA VAL A 212 2.13 -3.70 -18.20
C VAL A 212 3.53 -4.00 -17.67
N LEU A 213 3.86 -3.55 -16.47
CA LEU A 213 5.16 -3.82 -15.84
C LEU A 213 5.42 -5.32 -15.69
N LEU A 214 4.39 -6.06 -15.25
CA LEU A 214 4.47 -7.50 -15.06
C LEU A 214 4.66 -8.25 -16.38
N GLN A 215 3.90 -7.90 -17.42
CA GLN A 215 4.06 -8.48 -18.75
C GLN A 215 5.45 -8.24 -19.31
N MET A 216 5.98 -7.01 -19.18
CA MET A 216 7.34 -6.71 -19.63
C MET A 216 8.39 -7.52 -18.86
N TYR A 217 8.22 -7.72 -17.56
CA TYR A 217 9.11 -8.54 -16.75
C TYR A 217 9.09 -10.01 -17.21
N PHE A 218 7.89 -10.61 -17.32
CA PHE A 218 7.74 -12.00 -17.71
C PHE A 218 8.27 -12.25 -19.12
N GLN A 219 7.93 -11.40 -20.09
CA GLN A 219 8.34 -11.57 -21.47
C GLN A 219 9.83 -11.28 -21.69
N LYS A 220 10.34 -10.15 -21.18
CA LYS A 220 11.70 -9.70 -21.50
C LYS A 220 12.77 -10.28 -20.58
N ILE A 221 12.44 -10.55 -19.32
CA ILE A 221 13.42 -11.01 -18.32
C ILE A 221 13.34 -12.53 -18.16
N LEU A 222 12.12 -13.09 -18.03
CA LEU A 222 11.94 -14.53 -17.82
C LEU A 222 11.75 -15.31 -19.13
N GLY A 223 11.47 -14.65 -20.26
CA GLY A 223 11.23 -15.30 -21.54
C GLY A 223 9.91 -16.09 -21.58
N ILE A 224 8.93 -15.72 -20.72
CA ILE A 224 7.63 -16.37 -20.61
C ILE A 224 6.59 -15.46 -21.26
N ASP A 225 5.96 -15.91 -22.35
CA ASP A 225 4.98 -15.14 -23.12
C ASP A 225 3.65 -15.87 -23.30
N ASP A 226 3.58 -17.19 -23.02
CA ASP A 226 2.40 -18.02 -23.14
C ASP A 226 1.70 -18.21 -21.79
N TYR A 227 0.84 -17.23 -21.42
CA TYR A 227 0.04 -17.29 -20.20
C TYR A 227 -1.26 -16.48 -20.30
N THR A 228 -2.20 -16.82 -19.44
CA THR A 228 -3.39 -16.00 -19.19
C THR A 228 -3.18 -15.15 -17.93
N LEU A 229 -3.26 -13.82 -18.07
CA LEU A 229 -3.18 -12.90 -16.94
C LEU A 229 -4.54 -12.71 -16.29
N TYR A 230 -4.61 -12.97 -14.99
CA TYR A 230 -5.76 -12.64 -14.15
C TYR A 230 -5.40 -11.57 -13.14
N THR A 231 -6.18 -10.51 -13.13
CA THR A 231 -6.02 -9.39 -12.20
C THR A 231 -7.08 -9.47 -11.11
N ASN A 232 -6.66 -9.46 -9.85
CA ASN A 232 -7.55 -9.57 -8.70
C ASN A 232 -7.27 -8.44 -7.70
N ILE A 233 -8.32 -8.04 -6.97
CA ILE A 233 -8.20 -7.26 -5.75
C ILE A 233 -8.68 -8.12 -4.58
N PHE A 234 -7.87 -8.20 -3.54
CA PHE A 234 -8.25 -8.76 -2.25
C PHE A 234 -8.61 -7.61 -1.32
N ALA A 235 -9.89 -7.31 -1.22
CA ALA A 235 -10.37 -6.24 -0.36
C ALA A 235 -10.70 -6.76 1.04
N VAL A 236 -10.33 -5.99 2.07
CA VAL A 236 -10.64 -6.31 3.45
C VAL A 236 -11.15 -5.08 4.21
N GLU A 237 -12.23 -5.26 4.95
CA GLU A 237 -12.77 -4.23 5.85
C GLU A 237 -11.84 -4.01 7.04
N THR A 238 -11.59 -2.74 7.38
CA THR A 238 -10.77 -2.37 8.55
C THR A 238 -11.63 -2.04 9.78
N THR A 239 -12.94 -2.14 9.65
CA THR A 239 -13.93 -1.86 10.70
C THR A 239 -15.10 -2.83 10.60
N GLY A 240 -15.91 -2.94 11.63
CA GLY A 240 -17.08 -3.82 11.65
C GLY A 240 -16.70 -5.28 11.77
N GLU A 241 -17.10 -6.10 10.80
CA GLU A 241 -16.91 -7.55 10.83
C GLU A 241 -15.56 -8.00 10.25
N TYR A 242 -14.75 -7.07 9.73
CA TYR A 242 -13.46 -7.37 9.10
C TYR A 242 -13.54 -8.41 7.98
N ARG A 243 -14.61 -8.40 7.19
CA ARG A 243 -14.78 -9.34 6.08
C ARG A 243 -13.75 -9.09 4.99
N SER A 244 -13.41 -10.14 4.26
CA SER A 244 -12.56 -10.05 3.07
C SER A 244 -13.24 -10.67 1.87
N GLU A 245 -12.95 -10.14 0.69
CA GLU A 245 -13.49 -10.63 -0.57
C GLU A 245 -12.44 -10.56 -1.68
N SER A 246 -12.53 -11.50 -2.61
CA SER A 246 -11.69 -11.54 -3.81
C SER A 246 -12.51 -11.10 -5.01
N PHE A 247 -12.12 -9.97 -5.60
CA PHE A 247 -12.72 -9.45 -6.81
C PHE A 247 -11.81 -9.73 -8.00
N ARG A 248 -12.29 -10.51 -8.95
CA ARG A 248 -11.64 -10.61 -10.26
C ARG A 248 -12.03 -9.41 -11.10
N ILE A 249 -11.05 -8.69 -11.60
CA ILE A 249 -11.27 -7.46 -12.36
C ILE A 249 -11.60 -7.81 -13.80
N ASN A 250 -12.70 -7.25 -14.28
CA ASN A 250 -13.17 -7.45 -15.66
C ASN A 250 -12.24 -6.70 -16.64
N ASN A 251 -12.08 -7.26 -17.84
CA ASN A 251 -11.29 -6.66 -18.90
C ASN A 251 -11.76 -5.25 -19.29
N SER A 252 -13.05 -4.93 -19.14
CA SER A 252 -13.56 -3.57 -19.36
C SER A 252 -12.90 -2.52 -18.47
N TYR A 253 -12.63 -2.85 -17.19
CA TYR A 253 -11.90 -1.97 -16.29
C TYR A 253 -10.43 -1.86 -16.67
N ILE A 254 -9.81 -2.95 -17.13
CA ILE A 254 -8.42 -2.92 -17.61
C ILE A 254 -8.29 -2.03 -18.86
N GLU A 255 -9.26 -2.09 -19.79
CA GLU A 255 -9.28 -1.20 -20.96
C GLU A 255 -9.55 0.28 -20.59
N LEU A 256 -10.38 0.52 -19.56
CA LEU A 256 -10.55 1.87 -18.99
C LEU A 256 -9.22 2.40 -18.41
N GLY A 257 -8.54 1.58 -17.62
CA GLY A 257 -7.22 1.91 -17.07
C GLY A 257 -6.18 2.19 -18.15
N LYS A 258 -6.22 1.43 -19.24
CA LYS A 258 -5.36 1.64 -20.41
C LYS A 258 -5.61 3.00 -21.08
N LYS A 259 -6.87 3.39 -21.20
CA LYS A 259 -7.23 4.69 -21.78
C LYS A 259 -6.71 5.82 -20.91
N GLU A 260 -7.02 5.81 -19.61
CA GLU A 260 -6.53 6.83 -18.68
C GLU A 260 -5.00 6.87 -18.63
N PHE A 261 -4.35 5.71 -18.59
CA PHE A 261 -2.90 5.64 -18.59
C PHE A 261 -2.28 6.31 -19.83
N LYS A 262 -2.84 6.07 -21.02
CA LYS A 262 -2.36 6.71 -22.25
C LYS A 262 -2.49 8.23 -22.18
N GLU A 263 -3.61 8.73 -21.70
CA GLU A 263 -3.84 10.17 -21.54
C GLU A 263 -2.84 10.80 -20.54
N LEU A 264 -2.63 10.15 -19.40
CA LEU A 264 -1.65 10.57 -18.40
C LEU A 264 -0.22 10.56 -18.94
N MET A 265 0.12 9.55 -19.76
CA MET A 265 1.43 9.44 -20.39
C MET A 265 1.74 10.57 -21.36
N VAL A 266 0.76 10.90 -22.20
CA VAL A 266 0.92 12.00 -23.16
C VAL A 266 1.09 13.33 -22.42
N ARG A 267 0.29 13.58 -21.40
CA ARG A 267 0.42 14.79 -20.56
C ARG A 267 1.77 14.86 -19.86
N LEU A 268 2.20 13.77 -19.22
CA LEU A 268 3.48 13.70 -18.52
C LEU A 268 4.66 13.91 -19.50
N ALA A 269 4.60 13.26 -20.64
CA ALA A 269 5.62 13.41 -21.68
C ALA A 269 5.71 14.85 -22.19
N TRP A 270 4.56 15.48 -22.42
CA TRP A 270 4.50 16.89 -22.84
C TRP A 270 5.14 17.81 -21.80
N HIS A 271 4.75 17.69 -20.53
CA HIS A 271 5.35 18.49 -19.46
C HIS A 271 6.84 18.21 -19.24
N THR A 272 7.29 16.99 -19.50
CA THR A 272 8.72 16.64 -19.44
C THR A 272 9.53 17.37 -20.52
N ILE A 273 8.94 17.59 -21.69
CA ILE A 273 9.60 18.28 -22.82
C ILE A 273 9.47 19.81 -22.67
N TYR A 274 8.30 20.31 -22.39
CA TYR A 274 7.97 21.73 -22.49
C TYR A 274 7.93 22.49 -21.16
N GLY A 275 7.99 21.77 -20.02
CA GLY A 275 7.98 22.31 -18.66
C GLY A 275 6.64 22.13 -17.95
N PHE A 276 6.73 22.00 -16.63
CA PHE A 276 5.56 21.82 -15.75
C PHE A 276 4.84 23.11 -15.37
N ASP A 277 5.39 24.24 -15.80
CA ASP A 277 4.83 25.59 -15.62
C ASP A 277 3.89 26.02 -16.78
N LYS A 278 3.75 25.19 -17.78
CA LYS A 278 2.91 25.43 -18.97
C LYS A 278 1.63 24.60 -18.91
N ASP A 279 0.57 25.17 -19.43
CA ASP A 279 -0.70 24.46 -19.60
C ASP A 279 -0.60 23.45 -20.74
N PHE A 280 -1.09 22.22 -20.50
CA PHE A 280 -1.20 21.21 -21.54
C PHE A 280 -2.26 21.66 -22.56
N PRO A 281 -1.98 21.61 -23.86
CA PRO A 281 -2.96 21.96 -24.88
C PRO A 281 -4.15 21.00 -24.85
N GLU A 282 -5.39 21.58 -24.89
CA GLU A 282 -6.64 20.81 -24.92
C GLU A 282 -6.84 20.05 -26.24
#